data_7138b9f30904af03d022b36fc4acf9ed
#
_entry.id   7138b9f30904af03d022b36fc4acf9ed
#
_cell.length_a   1.000
_cell.length_b   1.000
_cell.length_c   1.000
_cell.angle_alpha   90.00
_cell.angle_beta   90.00
_cell.angle_gamma   90.00
#
_symmetry.space_group_name_H-M   'P 1'
#
loop_
_entity.id
_entity.type
_entity.pdbx_description
1 polymer ?
#
loop_
_entity_poly.entity_id
_entity_poly.type
_entity_poly.pdbx_seq_one_letter_code
_entity_poly.pdbx_strand_id
1 'polypeptide(L)'
;PLLFEKNNVLYHYPIHREKLIIGKFCSIACGTKFLFNCANHTLKSLSTYTFPLFYEEWELEKSNITTAWDNKGNIVIGNDVWIGYEAVIMAGVHIGDGAIIAARAVVTKDVPPYTIVGGTPAKEIRKRFDAEVIEQLLIQKWWDWSTDKIHQCLPYIAEGKLDELLAMKKYRL
;
A
#
# COMPACT_ATOMS: atom_id res chain seq x y z
N PRO A 1 -15.48 8.02 -3.56
CA PRO A 1 -14.89 7.39 -2.37
C PRO A 1 -15.66 6.16 -1.89
N LEU A 2 -17.00 6.25 -1.72
CA LEU A 2 -17.83 5.15 -1.20
C LEU A 2 -17.78 3.87 -2.06
N LEU A 3 -17.73 4.00 -3.38
CA LEU A 3 -17.64 2.85 -4.29
C LEU A 3 -16.26 2.18 -4.21
N PHE A 4 -15.20 2.97 -4.05
CA PHE A 4 -13.85 2.43 -3.88
C PHE A 4 -13.77 1.60 -2.60
N GLU A 5 -14.18 2.17 -1.48
CA GLU A 5 -14.15 1.48 -0.18
C GLU A 5 -14.95 0.18 -0.23
N LYS A 6 -16.20 0.23 -0.69
CA LYS A 6 -17.07 -0.94 -0.80
C LYS A 6 -16.50 -2.06 -1.67
N ASN A 7 -15.83 -1.70 -2.76
CA ASN A 7 -15.39 -2.69 -3.76
C ASN A 7 -13.97 -3.19 -3.54
N ASN A 8 -13.13 -2.41 -2.84
CA ASN A 8 -11.69 -2.67 -2.75
C ASN A 8 -11.21 -3.00 -1.33
N VAL A 9 -11.92 -2.53 -0.29
CA VAL A 9 -11.55 -2.75 1.12
C VAL A 9 -12.37 -3.88 1.69
N LEU A 10 -11.72 -4.97 2.09
CA LEU A 10 -12.37 -6.18 2.57
C LEU A 10 -11.96 -6.50 4.01
N TYR A 11 -12.87 -7.11 4.76
CA TYR A 11 -12.65 -7.55 6.14
C TYR A 11 -12.27 -6.40 7.10
N HIS A 12 -12.75 -5.19 6.81
CA HIS A 12 -12.61 -4.01 7.65
C HIS A 12 -13.97 -3.66 8.27
N TYR A 13 -14.13 -3.95 9.55
CA TYR A 13 -15.39 -3.75 10.27
C TYR A 13 -15.25 -2.61 11.29
N PRO A 14 -16.36 -2.01 11.79
CA PRO A 14 -16.31 -0.85 12.70
C PRO A 14 -15.52 -1.04 14.00
N ILE A 15 -15.27 -2.28 14.39
CA ILE A 15 -14.44 -2.61 15.57
C ILE A 15 -12.95 -2.33 15.34
N HIS A 16 -12.54 -2.20 14.07
CA HIS A 16 -11.15 -1.97 13.68
C HIS A 16 -10.80 -0.49 13.74
N ARG A 17 -9.59 -0.21 14.22
CA ARG A 17 -9.00 1.14 14.25
C ARG A 17 -7.97 1.35 13.14
N GLU A 18 -7.58 0.29 12.48
CA GLU A 18 -6.60 0.30 11.41
C GLU A 18 -7.14 1.03 10.19
N LYS A 19 -6.24 1.66 9.45
CA LYS A 19 -6.58 2.53 8.32
C LYS A 19 -5.92 2.04 7.03
N LEU A 20 -6.60 2.28 5.92
CA LEU A 20 -5.98 2.33 4.61
C LEU A 20 -5.52 3.77 4.37
N ILE A 21 -4.20 3.95 4.23
CA ILE A 21 -3.58 5.24 3.96
C ILE A 21 -2.99 5.17 2.55
N ILE A 22 -3.39 6.08 1.68
CA ILE A 22 -2.91 6.14 0.29
C ILE A 22 -2.32 7.51 0.04
N GLY A 23 -1.09 7.54 -0.43
CA GLY A 23 -0.37 8.75 -0.80
C GLY A 23 -0.90 9.40 -2.07
N LYS A 24 -0.16 10.40 -2.56
CA LYS A 24 -0.50 11.20 -3.74
C LYS A 24 -0.06 10.51 -5.04
N PHE A 25 -0.72 10.83 -6.14
CA PHE A 25 -0.36 10.39 -7.48
C PHE A 25 -0.31 8.88 -7.68
N CYS A 26 -1.07 8.11 -6.87
CA CYS A 26 -1.17 6.68 -7.02
C CYS A 26 -2.11 6.28 -8.16
N SER A 27 -1.73 5.25 -8.91
CA SER A 27 -2.56 4.60 -9.92
C SER A 27 -2.97 3.23 -9.42
N ILE A 28 -4.26 3.04 -9.15
CA ILE A 28 -4.80 1.78 -8.62
C ILE A 28 -5.76 1.19 -9.65
N ALA A 29 -5.37 0.06 -10.23
CA ALA A 29 -6.17 -0.62 -11.24
C ALA A 29 -7.43 -1.27 -10.65
N CYS A 30 -8.41 -1.52 -11.50
CA CYS A 30 -9.64 -2.18 -11.10
C CYS A 30 -9.37 -3.59 -10.55
N GLY A 31 -10.24 -4.05 -9.67
CA GLY A 31 -10.13 -5.36 -9.03
C GLY A 31 -9.12 -5.46 -7.89
N THR A 32 -8.27 -4.43 -7.66
CA THR A 32 -7.35 -4.40 -6.51
C THR A 32 -8.11 -4.60 -5.20
N LYS A 33 -7.56 -5.41 -4.28
CA LYS A 33 -8.14 -5.67 -2.96
C LYS A 33 -7.16 -5.33 -1.84
N PHE A 34 -7.67 -4.68 -0.80
CA PHE A 34 -6.99 -4.41 0.45
C PHE A 34 -7.65 -5.25 1.53
N LEU A 35 -6.96 -6.29 2.00
CA LEU A 35 -7.48 -7.26 2.96
C LEU A 35 -7.04 -6.88 4.38
N PHE A 36 -7.99 -6.50 5.21
CA PHE A 36 -7.74 -6.11 6.59
C PHE A 36 -7.68 -7.29 7.56
N ASN A 37 -7.46 -6.98 8.81
CA ASN A 37 -7.08 -7.94 9.86
C ASN A 37 -8.07 -9.08 10.07
N CYS A 38 -9.37 -8.89 9.88
CA CYS A 38 -10.35 -9.98 9.98
C CYS A 38 -10.19 -11.08 8.91
N ALA A 39 -9.35 -10.87 7.90
CA ALA A 39 -8.93 -11.94 7.00
C ALA A 39 -7.86 -12.86 7.61
N ASN A 40 -7.25 -12.47 8.74
CA ASN A 40 -6.16 -13.19 9.39
C ASN A 40 -6.66 -13.84 10.68
N HIS A 41 -7.17 -15.05 10.62
CA HIS A 41 -7.50 -15.78 11.84
C HIS A 41 -6.27 -15.92 12.73
N THR A 42 -6.47 -15.87 14.06
CA THR A 42 -5.36 -16.01 15.00
C THR A 42 -4.69 -17.38 14.87
N LEU A 43 -3.35 -17.38 14.86
CA LEU A 43 -2.57 -18.61 14.87
C LEU A 43 -2.22 -19.08 16.29
N LYS A 44 -2.64 -18.34 17.31
CA LYS A 44 -2.39 -18.68 18.73
C LYS A 44 -3.39 -19.69 19.28
N SER A 45 -4.56 -19.82 18.63
CA SER A 45 -5.60 -20.76 19.01
C SER A 45 -5.28 -22.16 18.51
N LEU A 46 -5.73 -23.18 19.23
CA LEU A 46 -5.67 -24.58 18.79
C LEU A 46 -6.61 -24.90 17.62
N SER A 47 -7.60 -24.03 17.39
CA SER A 47 -8.52 -24.13 16.26
C SER A 47 -8.45 -22.86 15.41
N THR A 48 -8.53 -23.00 14.10
CA THR A 48 -8.68 -21.87 13.17
C THR A 48 -10.11 -21.36 13.06
N TYR A 49 -11.07 -22.03 13.69
CA TYR A 49 -12.44 -21.56 13.74
C TYR A 49 -12.56 -20.34 14.65
N THR A 50 -13.29 -19.35 14.23
CA THR A 50 -13.41 -18.04 14.91
C THR A 50 -14.45 -18.05 16.02
N PHE A 51 -14.34 -18.98 16.98
CA PHE A 51 -15.25 -19.06 18.13
C PHE A 51 -15.57 -17.71 18.80
N PRO A 52 -14.58 -16.81 19.00
CA PRO A 52 -14.85 -15.54 19.66
C PRO A 52 -15.80 -14.61 18.89
N LEU A 53 -15.98 -14.78 17.57
CA LEU A 53 -16.98 -14.01 16.79
C LEU A 53 -18.40 -14.45 17.10
N PHE A 54 -18.59 -15.69 17.53
CA PHE A 54 -19.86 -16.32 17.88
C PHE A 54 -19.96 -16.50 19.40
N TYR A 55 -19.52 -15.48 20.15
CA TYR A 55 -19.36 -15.54 21.59
C TYR A 55 -20.68 -15.88 22.33
N GLU A 56 -21.82 -15.45 21.84
CA GLU A 56 -23.13 -15.75 22.43
C GLU A 56 -23.48 -17.24 22.31
N GLU A 57 -23.25 -17.82 21.12
CA GLU A 57 -23.56 -19.22 20.83
C GLU A 57 -22.65 -20.18 21.62
N TRP A 58 -21.42 -19.75 21.91
CA TRP A 58 -20.41 -20.56 22.59
C TRP A 58 -20.19 -20.17 24.05
N GLU A 59 -21.09 -19.34 24.60
CA GLU A 59 -21.03 -18.90 26.00
C GLU A 59 -19.66 -18.27 26.41
N LEU A 60 -19.06 -17.54 25.46
CA LEU A 60 -17.80 -16.83 25.68
C LEU A 60 -18.06 -15.37 26.07
N GLU A 61 -17.10 -14.73 26.73
CA GLU A 61 -17.18 -13.31 26.98
C GLU A 61 -17.03 -12.49 25.72
N LYS A 62 -17.87 -11.47 25.54
CA LYS A 62 -17.85 -10.52 24.40
C LYS A 62 -16.48 -9.84 24.25
N SER A 63 -15.76 -9.61 25.34
CA SER A 63 -14.42 -9.05 25.33
C SER A 63 -13.43 -9.86 24.51
N ASN A 64 -13.68 -11.16 24.32
CA ASN A 64 -12.81 -12.07 23.57
C ASN A 64 -12.93 -11.91 22.04
N ILE A 65 -13.90 -11.15 21.54
CA ILE A 65 -14.13 -11.00 20.08
C ILE A 65 -12.86 -10.54 19.33
N THR A 66 -12.04 -9.69 19.95
CA THR A 66 -10.79 -9.18 19.37
C THR A 66 -9.67 -10.22 19.32
N THR A 67 -9.85 -11.38 19.94
CA THR A 67 -8.88 -12.48 19.90
C THR A 67 -9.08 -13.41 18.71
N ALA A 68 -10.16 -13.21 17.93
CA ALA A 68 -10.48 -14.03 16.77
C ALA A 68 -9.48 -13.88 15.62
N TRP A 69 -8.72 -12.78 15.56
CA TRP A 69 -7.77 -12.46 14.50
C TRP A 69 -6.47 -11.85 15.01
N ASP A 70 -5.42 -11.96 14.21
CA ASP A 70 -4.15 -11.29 14.47
C ASP A 70 -4.16 -9.89 13.87
N ASN A 71 -3.94 -8.86 14.72
CA ASN A 71 -3.83 -7.47 14.27
C ASN A 71 -2.42 -7.21 13.73
N LYS A 72 -2.34 -6.85 12.44
CA LYS A 72 -1.07 -6.53 11.75
C LYS A 72 -0.89 -5.03 11.47
N GLY A 73 -1.88 -4.21 11.85
CA GLY A 73 -1.81 -2.76 11.69
C GLY A 73 -2.37 -2.24 10.38
N ASN A 74 -2.02 -1.00 10.07
CA ASN A 74 -2.49 -0.26 8.89
C ASN A 74 -1.96 -0.86 7.58
N ILE A 75 -2.69 -0.62 6.49
CA ILE A 75 -2.14 -0.74 5.15
C ILE A 75 -1.73 0.67 4.71
N VAL A 76 -0.46 0.85 4.34
CA VAL A 76 0.09 2.15 3.96
C VAL A 76 0.66 2.07 2.55
N ILE A 77 0.12 2.90 1.66
CA ILE A 77 0.58 3.06 0.29
C ILE A 77 1.26 4.42 0.19
N GLY A 78 2.51 4.45 -0.22
CA GLY A 78 3.28 5.67 -0.43
C GLY A 78 2.75 6.51 -1.61
N ASN A 79 3.57 7.41 -2.10
CA ASN A 79 3.26 8.29 -3.21
C ASN A 79 3.76 7.69 -4.53
N ASP A 80 3.17 8.08 -5.67
CA ASP A 80 3.58 7.60 -7.01
C ASP A 80 3.59 6.06 -7.13
N VAL A 81 2.69 5.38 -6.41
CA VAL A 81 2.59 3.91 -6.43
C VAL A 81 1.66 3.47 -7.55
N TRP A 82 2.09 2.50 -8.33
CA TRP A 82 1.23 1.83 -9.30
C TRP A 82 0.87 0.43 -8.82
N ILE A 83 -0.43 0.18 -8.62
CA ILE A 83 -0.98 -1.13 -8.27
C ILE A 83 -1.71 -1.69 -9.47
N GLY A 84 -1.21 -2.81 -9.98
CA GLY A 84 -1.73 -3.50 -11.14
C GLY A 84 -3.08 -4.19 -10.91
N TYR A 85 -3.70 -4.59 -12.01
CA TYR A 85 -5.01 -5.24 -12.06
C TYR A 85 -5.12 -6.44 -11.12
N GLU A 86 -6.20 -6.48 -10.33
CA GLU A 86 -6.51 -7.59 -9.40
C GLU A 86 -5.40 -7.93 -8.39
N ALA A 87 -4.50 -7.00 -8.08
CA ALA A 87 -3.53 -7.20 -7.02
C ALA A 87 -4.21 -7.23 -5.64
N VAL A 88 -3.62 -7.99 -4.71
CA VAL A 88 -4.12 -8.14 -3.34
C VAL A 88 -3.05 -7.64 -2.37
N ILE A 89 -3.41 -6.68 -1.53
CA ILE A 89 -2.55 -6.12 -0.50
C ILE A 89 -3.03 -6.60 0.87
N MET A 90 -2.17 -7.29 1.61
CA MET A 90 -2.50 -7.86 2.91
C MET A 90 -2.38 -6.82 4.04
N ALA A 91 -3.08 -7.09 5.15
CA ALA A 91 -3.03 -6.27 6.36
C ALA A 91 -1.60 -6.03 6.85
N GLY A 92 -1.33 -4.82 7.32
CA GLY A 92 -0.05 -4.42 7.89
C GLY A 92 1.05 -4.11 6.88
N VAL A 93 0.78 -4.23 5.58
CA VAL A 93 1.78 -3.99 4.53
C VAL A 93 1.99 -2.50 4.29
N HIS A 94 3.27 -2.11 4.18
CA HIS A 94 3.71 -0.78 3.76
C HIS A 94 4.33 -0.86 2.36
N ILE A 95 3.81 -0.09 1.42
CA ILE A 95 4.34 0.03 0.06
C ILE A 95 5.02 1.39 -0.07
N GLY A 96 6.32 1.38 -0.34
CA GLY A 96 7.14 2.59 -0.45
C GLY A 96 6.82 3.42 -1.69
N ASP A 97 7.24 4.69 -1.65
CA ASP A 97 7.06 5.65 -2.74
C ASP A 97 7.59 5.11 -4.07
N GLY A 98 6.87 5.36 -5.14
CA GLY A 98 7.28 4.96 -6.49
C GLY A 98 7.28 3.45 -6.76
N ALA A 99 6.80 2.61 -5.85
CA ALA A 99 6.75 1.16 -6.05
C ALA A 99 5.71 0.76 -7.12
N ILE A 100 5.93 -0.40 -7.72
CA ILE A 100 5.00 -1.01 -8.69
C ILE A 100 4.64 -2.41 -8.21
N ILE A 101 3.35 -2.66 -8.10
CA ILE A 101 2.77 -3.96 -7.81
C ILE A 101 2.23 -4.55 -9.12
N ALA A 102 2.79 -5.66 -9.56
CA ALA A 102 2.34 -6.31 -10.79
C ALA A 102 0.89 -6.80 -10.67
N ALA A 103 0.24 -6.95 -11.82
CA ALA A 103 -1.11 -7.51 -11.87
C ALA A 103 -1.19 -8.87 -11.19
N ARG A 104 -2.27 -9.12 -10.43
CA ARG A 104 -2.53 -10.36 -9.69
C ARG A 104 -1.48 -10.74 -8.65
N ALA A 105 -0.60 -9.82 -8.26
CA ALA A 105 0.34 -10.07 -7.17
C ALA A 105 -0.38 -10.10 -5.82
N VAL A 106 0.08 -10.97 -4.92
CA VAL A 106 -0.38 -11.02 -3.52
C VAL A 106 0.74 -10.52 -2.62
N VAL A 107 0.63 -9.27 -2.17
CA VAL A 107 1.64 -8.59 -1.37
C VAL A 107 1.44 -8.90 0.10
N THR A 108 2.36 -9.67 0.66
CA THR A 108 2.32 -10.17 2.05
C THR A 108 3.38 -9.56 2.97
N LYS A 109 4.29 -8.75 2.40
CA LYS A 109 5.40 -8.07 3.10
C LYS A 109 5.57 -6.67 2.56
N ASP A 110 6.25 -5.83 3.32
CA ASP A 110 6.59 -4.48 2.90
C ASP A 110 7.36 -4.46 1.58
N VAL A 111 7.08 -3.44 0.78
CA VAL A 111 7.70 -3.22 -0.53
C VAL A 111 8.56 -1.95 -0.43
N PRO A 112 9.88 -2.05 -0.62
CA PRO A 112 10.75 -0.88 -0.59
C PRO A 112 10.41 0.14 -1.69
N PRO A 113 10.78 1.42 -1.52
CA PRO A 113 10.58 2.44 -2.54
C PRO A 113 11.15 2.04 -3.90
N TYR A 114 10.48 2.48 -4.97
CA TYR A 114 10.89 2.26 -6.37
C TYR A 114 11.17 0.79 -6.72
N THR A 115 10.55 -0.14 -6.01
CA THR A 115 10.68 -1.58 -6.23
C THR A 115 9.49 -2.11 -7.03
N ILE A 116 9.76 -2.96 -8.00
CA ILE A 116 8.74 -3.71 -8.75
C ILE A 116 8.64 -5.09 -8.12
N VAL A 117 7.44 -5.45 -7.66
CA VAL A 117 7.15 -6.77 -7.10
C VAL A 117 6.03 -7.47 -7.87
N GLY A 118 6.05 -8.80 -7.89
CA GLY A 118 5.02 -9.59 -8.54
C GLY A 118 4.96 -11.03 -8.05
N GLY A 119 3.89 -11.73 -8.39
CA GLY A 119 3.67 -13.13 -8.05
C GLY A 119 2.87 -13.36 -6.77
N THR A 120 2.69 -14.63 -6.40
CA THR A 120 1.92 -15.08 -5.23
C THR A 120 2.73 -16.11 -4.46
N PRO A 121 3.31 -15.75 -3.29
CA PRO A 121 3.41 -14.40 -2.73
C PRO A 121 4.32 -13.50 -3.57
N ALA A 122 4.06 -12.18 -3.53
CA ALA A 122 4.85 -11.20 -4.27
C ALA A 122 6.31 -11.20 -3.81
N LYS A 123 7.21 -11.17 -4.81
CA LYS A 123 8.66 -11.08 -4.62
C LYS A 123 9.21 -9.94 -5.47
N GLU A 124 10.35 -9.40 -5.07
CA GLU A 124 11.05 -8.40 -5.85
C GLU A 124 11.43 -8.97 -7.23
N ILE A 125 11.08 -8.23 -8.27
CA ILE A 125 11.49 -8.50 -9.65
C ILE A 125 12.75 -7.69 -9.96
N ARG A 126 12.70 -6.36 -9.70
CA ARG A 126 13.83 -5.43 -9.84
C ARG A 126 13.49 -4.06 -9.24
N LYS A 127 14.46 -3.21 -9.12
CA LYS A 127 14.28 -1.77 -8.91
C LYS A 127 13.87 -1.08 -10.21
N ARG A 128 13.16 0.05 -10.11
CA ARG A 128 12.83 0.91 -11.27
C ARG A 128 14.07 1.61 -11.82
N PHE A 129 14.95 2.04 -10.92
CA PHE A 129 16.13 2.85 -11.18
C PHE A 129 17.31 2.38 -10.33
N ASP A 130 18.50 2.85 -10.62
CA ASP A 130 19.68 2.66 -9.79
C ASP A 130 19.55 3.36 -8.44
N ALA A 131 20.35 2.92 -7.45
CA ALA A 131 20.24 3.39 -6.06
C ALA A 131 20.40 4.91 -5.94
N GLU A 132 21.34 5.50 -6.66
CA GLU A 132 21.59 6.94 -6.66
C GLU A 132 20.40 7.73 -7.19
N VAL A 133 19.76 7.26 -8.25
CA VAL A 133 18.53 7.87 -8.81
C VAL A 133 17.39 7.78 -7.82
N ILE A 134 17.20 6.62 -7.17
CA ILE A 134 16.16 6.41 -6.16
C ILE A 134 16.36 7.37 -4.99
N GLU A 135 17.58 7.51 -4.50
CA GLU A 135 17.90 8.43 -3.42
C GLU A 135 17.52 9.88 -3.77
N GLN A 136 17.92 10.34 -4.97
CA GLN A 136 17.59 11.68 -5.44
C GLN A 136 16.08 11.90 -5.57
N LEU A 137 15.32 10.94 -6.09
CA LEU A 137 13.88 11.03 -6.21
C LEU A 137 13.19 11.10 -4.84
N LEU A 138 13.67 10.33 -3.84
CA LEU A 138 13.18 10.36 -2.46
C LEU A 138 13.51 11.67 -1.75
N ILE A 139 14.62 12.33 -2.10
CA ILE A 139 14.97 13.68 -1.61
C ILE A 139 14.06 14.73 -2.26
N GLN A 140 13.80 14.63 -3.56
CA GLN A 140 12.98 15.62 -4.30
C GLN A 140 11.53 15.63 -3.85
N LYS A 141 10.94 14.49 -3.57
CA LYS A 141 9.52 14.34 -3.19
C LYS A 141 8.62 15.19 -4.07
N TRP A 142 8.73 15.02 -5.40
CA TRP A 142 8.04 15.86 -6.38
C TRP A 142 6.52 15.90 -6.18
N TRP A 143 5.95 14.88 -5.58
CA TRP A 143 4.52 14.80 -5.21
C TRP A 143 4.11 15.79 -4.11
N ASP A 144 5.06 16.44 -3.43
CA ASP A 144 4.81 17.49 -2.44
C ASP A 144 4.97 18.90 -3.01
N TRP A 145 5.32 19.04 -4.29
CA TRP A 145 5.45 20.33 -4.94
C TRP A 145 4.09 20.96 -5.21
N SER A 146 4.07 22.30 -5.39
CA SER A 146 2.89 23.00 -5.86
C SER A 146 2.51 22.55 -7.26
N THR A 147 1.22 22.66 -7.61
CA THR A 147 0.71 22.32 -8.95
C THR A 147 1.46 23.07 -10.04
N ASP A 148 1.76 24.35 -9.85
CA ASP A 148 2.51 25.18 -10.80
C ASP A 148 3.92 24.64 -11.04
N LYS A 149 4.60 24.23 -9.96
CA LYS A 149 5.93 23.63 -10.06
C LYS A 149 5.87 22.28 -10.78
N ILE A 150 4.88 21.45 -10.49
CA ILE A 150 4.68 20.19 -11.19
C ILE A 150 4.47 20.45 -12.67
N HIS A 151 3.61 21.40 -13.05
CA HIS A 151 3.37 21.77 -14.46
C HIS A 151 4.67 22.20 -15.16
N GLN A 152 5.49 23.02 -14.52
CA GLN A 152 6.78 23.46 -15.08
C GLN A 152 7.77 22.30 -15.27
N CYS A 153 7.75 21.32 -14.36
CA CYS A 153 8.65 20.18 -14.35
C CYS A 153 8.11 18.95 -15.10
N LEU A 154 6.84 18.98 -15.53
CA LEU A 154 6.16 17.84 -16.10
C LEU A 154 6.90 17.20 -17.30
N PRO A 155 7.48 17.96 -18.26
CA PRO A 155 8.26 17.38 -19.35
C PRO A 155 9.43 16.53 -18.86
N TYR A 156 10.13 16.97 -17.80
CA TYR A 156 11.28 16.25 -17.24
C TYR A 156 10.84 15.01 -16.45
N ILE A 157 9.74 15.14 -15.68
CA ILE A 157 9.18 14.02 -14.92
C ILE A 157 8.66 12.93 -15.87
N ALA A 158 7.89 13.32 -16.90
CA ALA A 158 7.27 12.38 -17.83
C ALA A 158 8.29 11.70 -18.75
N GLU A 159 9.36 12.38 -19.10
CA GLU A 159 10.40 11.85 -20.00
C GLU A 159 11.57 11.19 -19.22
N GLY A 160 11.54 11.20 -17.87
CA GLY A 160 12.58 10.59 -17.05
C GLY A 160 13.92 11.36 -17.06
N LYS A 161 13.89 12.67 -17.32
CA LYS A 161 15.08 13.55 -17.41
C LYS A 161 15.47 14.06 -16.02
N LEU A 162 16.11 13.18 -15.22
CA LEU A 162 16.44 13.49 -13.82
C LEU A 162 17.47 14.63 -13.71
N ASP A 163 18.52 14.61 -14.55
CA ASP A 163 19.59 15.61 -14.46
C ASP A 163 19.07 17.03 -14.72
N GLU A 164 18.19 17.17 -15.73
CA GLU A 164 17.53 18.43 -16.05
C GLU A 164 16.59 18.87 -14.92
N LEU A 165 15.85 17.91 -14.33
CA LEU A 165 14.98 18.17 -13.18
C LEU A 165 15.78 18.67 -11.97
N LEU A 166 16.95 18.08 -11.70
CA LEU A 166 17.84 18.48 -10.63
C LEU A 166 18.50 19.84 -10.89
N ALA A 167 18.85 20.13 -12.15
CA ALA A 167 19.43 21.40 -12.55
C ALA A 167 18.49 22.58 -12.32
N MET A 168 17.17 22.41 -12.49
CA MET A 168 16.18 23.45 -12.21
C MET A 168 16.19 23.95 -10.76
N LYS A 169 16.72 23.17 -9.82
CA LYS A 169 16.85 23.55 -8.42
C LYS A 169 17.93 24.61 -8.18
N LYS A 170 18.91 24.72 -9.08
CA LYS A 170 20.04 25.69 -8.98
C LYS A 170 19.63 27.13 -9.32
N TYR A 171 18.49 27.36 -9.97
CA TYR A 171 18.07 28.67 -10.47
C TYR A 171 16.99 29.35 -9.63
N ARG A 172 16.70 28.88 -8.40
CA ARG A 172 15.80 29.55 -7.46
C ARG A 172 16.55 29.84 -6.16
N LEU A 173 17.23 30.99 -6.15
CA LEU A 173 17.45 31.83 -4.99
C LEU A 173 16.36 32.90 -4.96
#